data_4d461dc5fdae23303d1e98bbaa344b23
#
_entry.id   4d461dc5fdae23303d1e98bbaa344b23
#
_cell.length_a   1.000
_cell.length_b   1.000
_cell.length_c   1.000
_cell.angle_alpha   90.00
_cell.angle_beta   90.00
_cell.angle_gamma   90.00
#
_symmetry.space_group_name_H-M   'P 1'
#
loop_
_entity.id
_entity.type
_entity.pdbx_description
1 polymer ?
#
loop_
_entity_poly.entity_id
_entity_poly.type
_entity_poly.pdbx_seq_one_letter_code
_entity_poly.pdbx_strand_id
1 'polypeptide(L)'
;MELVSFVIDFILHVDKYLESFVQSYGLWVYALLFLVIFVETGVVVMPFLPGDSLLFVVGAMCGVGLMSYPLAVGLLLAAAILGNQSNYTIGRWVGPRVFQWEDSRWFNRKAFDSAHNFYEKYGGITIVAARFMPFLRTFAPFVAGVAKMNRARFTFYDVTGGLLWVGGIITVGYFFGNIPWVKLHLDKIIWAMIVIPGLLVMLSAWRSSRRANPAP
;
A
#
# COMPACT_ATOMS: atom_id res chain seq x y z
N MET A 1 8.93 13.83 22.43
CA MET A 1 9.14 12.38 22.63
C MET A 1 7.81 11.63 22.70
N GLU A 2 6.78 12.19 23.31
CA GLU A 2 5.44 11.54 23.46
C GLU A 2 4.73 11.19 22.13
N LEU A 3 4.84 12.05 21.11
CA LEU A 3 4.21 11.77 19.80
C LEU A 3 4.86 10.58 19.10
N VAL A 4 6.17 10.44 19.19
CA VAL A 4 6.91 9.32 18.58
C VAL A 4 6.62 8.03 19.31
N SER A 5 6.59 8.05 20.65
CA SER A 5 6.21 6.88 21.45
C SER A 5 4.77 6.47 21.22
N PHE A 6 3.84 7.42 21.09
CA PHE A 6 2.43 7.17 20.76
C PHE A 6 2.28 6.53 19.37
N VAL A 7 2.99 7.06 18.36
CA VAL A 7 2.95 6.49 16.99
C VAL A 7 3.54 5.08 16.97
N ILE A 8 4.64 4.86 17.70
CA ILE A 8 5.23 3.53 17.82
C ILE A 8 4.26 2.57 18.54
N ASP A 9 3.66 2.99 19.65
CA ASP A 9 2.70 2.18 20.41
C ASP A 9 1.43 1.89 19.61
N PHE A 10 0.91 2.87 18.86
CA PHE A 10 -0.19 2.69 17.93
C PHE A 10 0.14 1.67 16.83
N ILE A 11 1.34 1.73 16.24
CA ILE A 11 1.78 0.76 15.23
C ILE A 11 1.95 -0.64 15.85
N LEU A 12 2.41 -0.70 17.10
CA LEU A 12 2.65 -1.95 17.83
C LEU A 12 1.35 -2.66 18.25
N HIS A 13 0.28 -1.92 18.54
CA HIS A 13 -0.95 -2.41 19.10
C HIS A 13 -2.17 -1.96 18.28
N VAL A 14 -2.01 -1.91 16.95
CA VAL A 14 -3.09 -1.49 16.01
C VAL A 14 -4.37 -2.29 16.23
N ASP A 15 -4.26 -3.59 16.53
CA ASP A 15 -5.38 -4.47 16.83
C ASP A 15 -6.20 -3.99 18.03
N LYS A 16 -5.55 -3.68 19.16
CA LYS A 16 -6.23 -3.21 20.39
C LYS A 16 -6.81 -1.82 20.22
N TYR A 17 -6.07 -0.92 19.59
CA TYR A 17 -6.56 0.44 19.34
C TYR A 17 -7.74 0.44 18.38
N LEU A 18 -7.69 -0.39 17.31
CA LEU A 18 -8.81 -0.53 16.39
C LEU A 18 -10.02 -1.17 17.05
N GLU A 19 -9.85 -2.20 17.88
CA GLU A 19 -10.96 -2.82 18.61
C GLU A 19 -11.67 -1.82 19.52
N SER A 20 -10.92 -1.09 20.35
CA SER A 20 -11.47 -0.07 21.22
C SER A 20 -12.07 1.11 20.44
N PHE A 21 -11.47 1.46 19.30
CA PHE A 21 -11.94 2.52 18.44
C PHE A 21 -13.21 2.13 17.68
N VAL A 22 -13.32 0.89 17.20
CA VAL A 22 -14.56 0.36 16.59
C VAL A 22 -15.72 0.38 17.58
N GLN A 23 -15.47 -0.04 18.83
CA GLN A 23 -16.48 -0.03 19.87
C GLN A 23 -16.93 1.40 20.28
N SER A 24 -16.00 2.35 20.27
CA SER A 24 -16.26 3.72 20.71
C SER A 24 -16.81 4.64 19.61
N TYR A 25 -16.34 4.48 18.37
CA TYR A 25 -16.56 5.42 17.26
C TYR A 25 -17.36 4.82 16.08
N GLY A 26 -17.67 3.52 16.09
CA GLY A 26 -18.53 2.88 15.09
C GLY A 26 -18.15 3.19 13.64
N LEU A 27 -19.01 3.91 12.91
CA LEU A 27 -18.80 4.20 11.49
C LEU A 27 -17.60 5.11 11.18
N TRP A 28 -17.11 5.90 12.15
CA TRP A 28 -15.94 6.76 11.94
C TRP A 28 -14.66 5.98 11.67
N VAL A 29 -14.58 4.74 12.14
CA VAL A 29 -13.46 3.83 11.84
C VAL A 29 -13.31 3.62 10.34
N TYR A 30 -14.42 3.41 9.64
CA TYR A 30 -14.39 3.23 8.18
C TYR A 30 -13.90 4.49 7.46
N ALA A 31 -14.24 5.68 7.95
CA ALA A 31 -13.77 6.93 7.38
C ALA A 31 -12.24 7.09 7.58
N LEU A 32 -11.73 6.74 8.76
CA LEU A 32 -10.30 6.77 9.05
C LEU A 32 -9.54 5.76 8.16
N LEU A 33 -10.03 4.53 8.08
CA LEU A 33 -9.43 3.48 7.25
C LEU A 33 -9.44 3.87 5.77
N PHE A 34 -10.54 4.45 5.29
CA PHE A 34 -10.64 5.01 3.94
C PHE A 34 -9.55 6.05 3.71
N LEU A 35 -9.42 7.02 4.62
CA LEU A 35 -8.42 8.08 4.50
C LEU A 35 -6.99 7.53 4.46
N VAL A 36 -6.67 6.59 5.35
CA VAL A 36 -5.33 5.96 5.40
C VAL A 36 -5.00 5.27 4.09
N ILE A 37 -5.88 4.41 3.57
CA ILE A 37 -5.66 3.68 2.31
C ILE A 37 -5.64 4.64 1.12
N PHE A 38 -6.51 5.66 1.11
CA PHE A 38 -6.54 6.68 0.06
C PHE A 38 -5.23 7.47 0.01
N VAL A 39 -4.71 7.92 1.16
CA VAL A 39 -3.45 8.67 1.24
C VAL A 39 -2.27 7.79 0.85
N GLU A 40 -2.21 6.54 1.33
CA GLU A 40 -1.13 5.60 1.01
C GLU A 40 -1.03 5.33 -0.50
N THR A 41 -2.17 5.16 -1.18
CA THR A 41 -2.20 4.86 -2.61
C THR A 41 -2.15 6.10 -3.49
N GLY A 42 -2.65 7.23 -2.99
CA GLY A 42 -2.79 8.48 -3.74
C GLY A 42 -1.56 9.39 -3.70
N VAL A 43 -0.75 9.29 -2.64
CA VAL A 43 0.40 10.18 -2.44
C VAL A 43 1.70 9.45 -2.76
N VAL A 44 2.40 9.89 -3.82
CA VAL A 44 3.65 9.25 -4.32
C VAL A 44 4.77 9.21 -3.27
N VAL A 45 4.69 10.04 -2.24
CA VAL A 45 5.80 10.29 -1.29
C VAL A 45 5.71 9.44 -0.03
N MET A 46 4.62 8.68 0.19
CA MET A 46 4.40 7.97 1.45
C MET A 46 4.27 6.43 1.30
N PRO A 47 5.34 5.70 0.92
CA PRO A 47 5.30 4.24 0.82
C PRO A 47 5.40 3.53 2.19
N PHE A 48 5.33 4.25 3.30
CA PHE A 48 5.62 3.72 4.65
C PHE A 48 4.39 3.45 5.52
N LEU A 49 3.16 3.70 5.03
CA LEU A 49 1.99 3.30 5.80
C LEU A 49 1.79 1.77 5.74
N PRO A 50 1.42 1.13 6.86
CA PRO A 50 1.28 -0.32 6.95
C PRO A 50 -0.07 -0.81 6.37
N GLY A 51 -0.39 -0.45 5.11
CA GLY A 51 -1.68 -0.74 4.49
C GLY A 51 -2.00 -2.22 4.41
N ASP A 52 -1.01 -3.06 4.10
CA ASP A 52 -1.21 -4.51 4.01
C ASP A 52 -1.59 -5.10 5.38
N SER A 53 -0.88 -4.69 6.44
CA SER A 53 -1.19 -5.09 7.81
C SER A 53 -2.56 -4.58 8.26
N LEU A 54 -2.89 -3.34 7.90
CA LEU A 54 -4.17 -2.73 8.21
C LEU A 54 -5.33 -3.48 7.54
N LEU A 55 -5.21 -3.81 6.25
CA LEU A 55 -6.21 -4.61 5.53
C LEU A 55 -6.41 -6.00 6.16
N PHE A 56 -5.30 -6.65 6.58
CA PHE A 56 -5.37 -7.94 7.25
C PHE A 56 -6.09 -7.84 8.60
N VAL A 57 -5.77 -6.83 9.43
CA VAL A 57 -6.43 -6.60 10.73
C VAL A 57 -7.91 -6.29 10.53
N VAL A 58 -8.27 -5.45 9.56
CA VAL A 58 -9.67 -5.19 9.20
C VAL A 58 -10.39 -6.48 8.82
N GLY A 59 -9.74 -7.36 8.04
CA GLY A 59 -10.26 -8.68 7.72
C GLY A 59 -10.51 -9.53 8.95
N ALA A 60 -9.55 -9.59 9.89
CA ALA A 60 -9.68 -10.31 11.15
C ALA A 60 -10.83 -9.76 12.01
N MET A 61 -11.00 -8.44 12.08
CA MET A 61 -12.11 -7.79 12.77
C MET A 61 -13.48 -8.09 12.14
N CYS A 62 -13.52 -8.17 10.81
CA CYS A 62 -14.73 -8.63 10.12
C CYS A 62 -15.04 -10.10 10.48
N GLY A 63 -14.02 -10.94 10.61
CA GLY A 63 -14.16 -12.34 10.95
C GLY A 63 -14.69 -12.58 12.36
N VAL A 64 -14.38 -11.70 13.33
CA VAL A 64 -14.94 -11.75 14.70
C VAL A 64 -16.26 -11.00 14.85
N GLY A 65 -16.79 -10.43 13.75
CA GLY A 65 -18.08 -9.75 13.75
C GLY A 65 -18.05 -8.30 14.27
N LEU A 66 -16.88 -7.72 14.51
CA LEU A 66 -16.73 -6.32 14.93
C LEU A 66 -16.95 -5.33 13.79
N MET A 67 -16.69 -5.76 12.54
CA MET A 67 -16.86 -4.94 11.35
C MET A 67 -17.65 -5.68 10.27
N SER A 68 -18.34 -4.91 9.42
CA SER A 68 -19.05 -5.48 8.27
C SER A 68 -18.08 -5.76 7.11
N TYR A 69 -17.90 -7.03 6.76
CA TYR A 69 -17.02 -7.47 5.67
C TYR A 69 -17.35 -6.79 4.32
N PRO A 70 -18.63 -6.80 3.82
CA PRO A 70 -18.92 -6.18 2.53
C PRO A 70 -18.70 -4.67 2.52
N LEU A 71 -18.98 -3.99 3.65
CA LEU A 71 -18.74 -2.55 3.78
C LEU A 71 -17.25 -2.24 3.81
N ALA A 72 -16.45 -3.01 4.55
CA ALA A 72 -15.00 -2.84 4.62
C ALA A 72 -14.36 -3.05 3.25
N VAL A 73 -14.68 -4.16 2.57
CA VAL A 73 -14.14 -4.46 1.22
C VAL A 73 -14.54 -3.37 0.24
N GLY A 74 -15.81 -3.02 0.16
CA GLY A 74 -16.30 -2.02 -0.80
C GLY A 74 -15.67 -0.65 -0.59
N LEU A 75 -15.61 -0.19 0.66
CA LEU A 75 -15.10 1.13 0.99
C LEU A 75 -13.58 1.24 0.84
N LEU A 76 -12.82 0.23 1.27
CA LEU A 76 -11.36 0.24 1.16
C LEU A 76 -10.91 0.00 -0.29
N LEU A 77 -11.68 -0.78 -1.06
CA LEU A 77 -11.48 -0.90 -2.51
C LEU A 77 -11.70 0.46 -3.21
N ALA A 78 -12.77 1.16 -2.86
CA ALA A 78 -13.02 2.51 -3.38
C ALA A 78 -11.89 3.47 -3.03
N ALA A 79 -11.40 3.45 -1.78
CA ALA A 79 -10.27 4.26 -1.34
C ALA A 79 -9.01 3.97 -2.17
N ALA A 80 -8.67 2.70 -2.37
CA ALA A 80 -7.50 2.28 -3.14
C ALA A 80 -7.59 2.66 -4.62
N ILE A 81 -8.78 2.55 -5.23
CA ILE A 81 -9.00 2.95 -6.62
C ILE A 81 -8.92 4.48 -6.74
N LEU A 82 -9.63 5.22 -5.89
CA LEU A 82 -9.62 6.69 -5.93
C LEU A 82 -8.23 7.26 -5.68
N GLY A 83 -7.47 6.66 -4.76
CA GLY A 83 -6.08 7.03 -4.52
C GLY A 83 -5.22 6.85 -5.77
N ASN A 84 -5.26 5.68 -6.40
CA ASN A 84 -4.51 5.41 -7.62
C ASN A 84 -4.96 6.29 -8.80
N GLN A 85 -6.27 6.59 -8.94
CA GLN A 85 -6.78 7.50 -9.95
C GLN A 85 -6.27 8.93 -9.75
N SER A 86 -6.16 9.36 -8.49
CA SER A 86 -5.57 10.65 -8.13
C SER A 86 -4.08 10.69 -8.51
N ASN A 87 -3.34 9.66 -8.14
CA ASN A 87 -1.93 9.50 -8.44
C ASN A 87 -1.66 9.46 -9.97
N TYR A 88 -2.44 8.70 -10.72
CA TYR A 88 -2.41 8.67 -12.19
C TYR A 88 -2.70 10.05 -12.78
N THR A 89 -3.68 10.78 -12.24
CA THR A 89 -4.06 12.11 -12.72
C THR A 89 -2.95 13.11 -12.47
N ILE A 90 -2.31 13.06 -11.31
CA ILE A 90 -1.12 13.86 -10.97
C ILE A 90 0.01 13.57 -11.96
N GLY A 91 0.32 12.29 -12.20
CA GLY A 91 1.33 11.87 -13.17
C GLY A 91 1.04 12.39 -14.58
N ARG A 92 -0.21 12.33 -15.02
CA ARG A 92 -0.63 12.83 -16.31
C ARG A 92 -0.50 14.35 -16.42
N TRP A 93 -0.73 15.07 -15.32
CA TRP A 93 -0.65 16.54 -15.26
C TRP A 93 0.80 17.04 -15.25
N VAL A 94 1.65 16.36 -14.47
CA VAL A 94 3.08 16.68 -14.42
C VAL A 94 3.76 16.32 -15.76
N GLY A 95 3.36 15.22 -16.39
CA GLY A 95 3.76 14.83 -17.75
C GLY A 95 5.27 14.71 -17.96
N PRO A 96 5.76 15.09 -19.15
CA PRO A 96 7.17 14.93 -19.52
C PRO A 96 8.18 15.71 -18.67
N ARG A 97 7.72 16.71 -17.89
CA ARG A 97 8.60 17.48 -16.99
C ARG A 97 9.32 16.59 -15.97
N VAL A 98 8.71 15.46 -15.61
CA VAL A 98 9.31 14.46 -14.71
C VAL A 98 10.67 13.95 -15.20
N PHE A 99 10.86 13.83 -16.51
CA PHE A 99 12.12 13.33 -17.08
C PHE A 99 13.30 14.30 -16.88
N GLN A 100 13.00 15.55 -16.53
CA GLN A 100 14.00 16.58 -16.23
C GLN A 100 14.34 16.67 -14.74
N TRP A 101 13.63 15.93 -13.89
CA TRP A 101 13.86 15.94 -12.45
C TRP A 101 15.07 15.10 -12.08
N GLU A 102 15.95 15.68 -11.28
CA GLU A 102 17.08 14.99 -10.67
C GLU A 102 16.66 14.31 -9.37
N ASP A 103 17.50 13.40 -8.87
CA ASP A 103 17.29 12.76 -7.57
C ASP A 103 17.17 13.82 -6.48
N SER A 104 16.10 13.76 -5.71
CA SER A 104 15.85 14.65 -4.59
C SER A 104 15.34 13.86 -3.38
N ARG A 105 15.27 14.51 -2.22
CA ARG A 105 14.71 13.90 -1.01
C ARG A 105 13.27 13.40 -1.20
N TRP A 106 12.54 13.94 -2.18
CA TRP A 106 11.13 13.69 -2.46
C TRP A 106 10.88 12.89 -3.74
N PHE A 107 11.88 12.73 -4.59
CA PHE A 107 11.77 12.05 -5.87
C PHE A 107 12.95 11.08 -6.07
N ASN A 108 12.64 9.80 -6.22
CA ASN A 108 13.62 8.75 -6.48
C ASN A 108 13.60 8.38 -7.97
N ARG A 109 14.59 8.87 -8.72
CA ARG A 109 14.74 8.62 -10.16
C ARG A 109 14.84 7.13 -10.47
N LYS A 110 15.60 6.37 -9.67
CA LYS A 110 15.78 4.93 -9.90
C LYS A 110 14.45 4.16 -9.77
N ALA A 111 13.62 4.51 -8.78
CA ALA A 111 12.30 3.89 -8.61
C ALA A 111 11.37 4.25 -9.78
N PHE A 112 11.41 5.50 -10.24
CA PHE A 112 10.67 5.94 -11.42
C PHE A 112 11.10 5.18 -12.68
N ASP A 113 12.41 5.12 -12.97
CA ASP A 113 12.95 4.44 -14.15
C ASP A 113 12.65 2.93 -14.10
N SER A 114 12.69 2.31 -12.92
CA SER A 114 12.30 0.91 -12.73
C SER A 114 10.83 0.68 -13.07
N ALA A 115 9.93 1.54 -12.59
CA ALA A 115 8.51 1.45 -12.89
C ALA A 115 8.23 1.72 -14.39
N HIS A 116 8.93 2.69 -14.99
CA HIS A 116 8.82 3.00 -16.41
C HIS A 116 9.27 1.81 -17.28
N ASN A 117 10.45 1.26 -17.03
CA ASN A 117 10.98 0.11 -17.75
C ASN A 117 10.10 -1.14 -17.59
N PHE A 118 9.54 -1.34 -16.39
CA PHE A 118 8.61 -2.43 -16.14
C PHE A 118 7.30 -2.24 -16.91
N TYR A 119 6.80 -1.00 -16.95
CA TYR A 119 5.61 -0.66 -17.72
C TYR A 119 5.82 -0.83 -19.24
N GLU A 120 6.95 -0.37 -19.77
CA GLU A 120 7.34 -0.55 -21.18
C GLU A 120 7.36 -2.04 -21.55
N LYS A 121 7.91 -2.88 -20.68
CA LYS A 121 8.08 -4.32 -20.92
C LYS A 121 6.77 -5.11 -20.80
N TYR A 122 5.94 -4.80 -19.80
CA TYR A 122 4.77 -5.62 -19.42
C TYR A 122 3.43 -4.93 -19.66
N GLY A 123 3.42 -3.67 -20.05
CA GLY A 123 2.20 -2.91 -20.33
C GLY A 123 1.28 -2.76 -19.12
N GLY A 124 -0.03 -2.81 -19.34
CA GLY A 124 -1.03 -2.54 -18.32
C GLY A 124 -1.05 -3.51 -17.14
N ILE A 125 -0.59 -4.76 -17.32
CA ILE A 125 -0.51 -5.75 -16.24
C ILE A 125 0.46 -5.31 -15.13
N THR A 126 1.38 -4.39 -15.45
CA THR A 126 2.27 -3.73 -14.48
C THR A 126 1.50 -3.07 -13.35
N ILE A 127 0.33 -2.48 -13.63
CA ILE A 127 -0.50 -1.81 -12.62
C ILE A 127 -1.01 -2.82 -11.58
N VAL A 128 -1.38 -4.03 -12.03
CA VAL A 128 -1.82 -5.12 -11.14
C VAL A 128 -0.63 -5.65 -10.34
N ALA A 129 0.46 -6.02 -11.02
CA ALA A 129 1.65 -6.62 -10.38
C ALA A 129 2.34 -5.67 -9.40
N ALA A 130 2.41 -4.37 -9.73
CA ALA A 130 3.02 -3.37 -8.89
C ALA A 130 2.34 -3.22 -7.52
N ARG A 131 1.03 -3.53 -7.40
CA ARG A 131 0.32 -3.45 -6.11
C ARG A 131 0.89 -4.41 -5.04
N PHE A 132 1.50 -5.50 -5.48
CA PHE A 132 2.16 -6.49 -4.60
C PHE A 132 3.63 -6.16 -4.32
N MET A 133 4.14 -5.05 -4.88
CA MET A 133 5.52 -4.61 -4.69
C MET A 133 5.53 -3.25 -3.96
N PRO A 134 5.99 -3.17 -2.70
CA PRO A 134 5.80 -2.01 -1.84
C PRO A 134 6.22 -0.65 -2.44
N PHE A 135 7.34 -0.63 -3.20
CA PHE A 135 7.81 0.60 -3.84
C PHE A 135 7.15 0.88 -5.19
N LEU A 136 6.89 -0.16 -5.98
CA LEU A 136 6.34 0.02 -7.32
C LEU A 136 4.86 0.41 -7.28
N ARG A 137 4.13 0.05 -6.22
CA ARG A 137 2.68 0.32 -6.14
C ARG A 137 2.34 1.81 -6.15
N THR A 138 3.18 2.65 -5.55
CA THR A 138 2.97 4.10 -5.54
C THR A 138 3.47 4.77 -6.82
N PHE A 139 4.51 4.23 -7.45
CA PHE A 139 5.08 4.77 -8.67
C PHE A 139 4.37 4.33 -9.94
N ALA A 140 3.85 3.10 -10.02
CA ALA A 140 3.24 2.57 -11.23
C ALA A 140 2.04 3.38 -11.73
N PRO A 141 1.07 3.83 -10.89
CA PRO A 141 -0.01 4.70 -11.33
C PRO A 141 0.49 6.05 -11.84
N PHE A 142 1.49 6.64 -11.16
CA PHE A 142 2.12 7.88 -11.54
C PHE A 142 2.78 7.77 -12.93
N VAL A 143 3.61 6.74 -13.12
CA VAL A 143 4.31 6.48 -14.39
C VAL A 143 3.32 6.23 -15.52
N ALA A 144 2.24 5.47 -15.27
CA ALA A 144 1.17 5.27 -16.25
C ALA A 144 0.50 6.59 -16.65
N GLY A 145 0.36 7.53 -15.70
CA GLY A 145 -0.11 8.89 -15.95
C GLY A 145 0.85 9.68 -16.84
N VAL A 146 2.14 9.69 -16.50
CA VAL A 146 3.21 10.35 -17.25
C VAL A 146 3.31 9.80 -18.69
N ALA A 147 3.23 8.48 -18.84
CA ALA A 147 3.21 7.79 -20.13
C ALA A 147 1.90 7.98 -20.92
N LYS A 148 0.95 8.77 -20.38
CA LYS A 148 -0.36 9.03 -21.01
C LYS A 148 -1.14 7.76 -21.36
N MET A 149 -1.02 6.70 -20.56
CA MET A 149 -1.82 5.49 -20.71
C MET A 149 -3.31 5.84 -20.88
N ASN A 150 -4.02 5.09 -21.70
CA ASN A 150 -5.47 5.29 -21.84
C ASN A 150 -6.18 5.09 -20.50
N ARG A 151 -7.03 6.04 -20.10
CA ARG A 151 -7.69 6.05 -18.78
C ARG A 151 -8.57 4.83 -18.55
N ALA A 152 -9.30 4.38 -19.57
CA ALA A 152 -10.16 3.20 -19.45
C ALA A 152 -9.35 1.92 -19.21
N ARG A 153 -8.20 1.77 -19.92
CA ARG A 153 -7.27 0.66 -19.68
C ARG A 153 -6.65 0.74 -18.28
N PHE A 154 -6.21 1.92 -17.87
CA PHE A 154 -5.68 2.12 -16.51
C PHE A 154 -6.71 1.72 -15.46
N THR A 155 -7.94 2.24 -15.56
CA THR A 155 -9.03 1.94 -14.62
C THR A 155 -9.35 0.44 -14.57
N PHE A 156 -9.37 -0.25 -15.70
CA PHE A 156 -9.59 -1.69 -15.74
C PHE A 156 -8.54 -2.47 -14.94
N TYR A 157 -7.26 -2.19 -15.17
CA TYR A 157 -6.17 -2.85 -14.42
C TYR A 157 -6.11 -2.41 -12.96
N ASP A 158 -6.45 -1.15 -12.69
CA ASP A 158 -6.51 -0.59 -11.35
C ASP A 158 -7.60 -1.25 -10.49
N VAL A 159 -8.82 -1.39 -11.04
CA VAL A 159 -9.94 -2.10 -10.39
C VAL A 159 -9.61 -3.57 -10.17
N THR A 160 -9.09 -4.25 -11.20
CA THR A 160 -8.71 -5.66 -11.10
C THR A 160 -7.64 -5.88 -10.05
N GLY A 161 -6.58 -5.07 -10.06
CA GLY A 161 -5.50 -5.13 -9.08
C GLY A 161 -5.99 -4.77 -7.67
N GLY A 162 -6.89 -3.79 -7.56
CA GLY A 162 -7.52 -3.41 -6.30
C GLY A 162 -8.35 -4.53 -5.68
N LEU A 163 -9.18 -5.19 -6.48
CA LEU A 163 -9.96 -6.35 -6.05
C LEU A 163 -9.06 -7.49 -5.55
N LEU A 164 -7.99 -7.80 -6.27
CA LEU A 164 -7.05 -8.83 -5.87
C LEU A 164 -6.30 -8.46 -4.58
N TRP A 165 -5.86 -7.23 -4.46
CA TRP A 165 -5.08 -6.77 -3.31
C TRP A 165 -5.96 -6.56 -2.08
N VAL A 166 -6.94 -5.66 -2.13
CA VAL A 166 -7.83 -5.33 -0.99
C VAL A 166 -8.70 -6.54 -0.64
N GLY A 167 -9.40 -7.09 -1.64
CA GLY A 167 -10.26 -8.25 -1.46
C GLY A 167 -9.49 -9.48 -0.99
N GLY A 168 -8.32 -9.75 -1.58
CA GLY A 168 -7.47 -10.86 -1.19
C GLY A 168 -7.00 -10.77 0.25
N ILE A 169 -6.38 -9.64 0.66
CA ILE A 169 -5.84 -9.49 2.02
C ILE A 169 -6.95 -9.47 3.07
N ILE A 170 -8.04 -8.73 2.84
CA ILE A 170 -9.17 -8.71 3.79
C ILE A 170 -9.79 -10.11 3.92
N THR A 171 -9.94 -10.86 2.80
CA THR A 171 -10.48 -12.23 2.84
C THR A 171 -9.55 -13.17 3.60
N VAL A 172 -8.24 -13.09 3.37
CA VAL A 172 -7.25 -13.85 4.14
C VAL A 172 -7.36 -13.49 5.64
N GLY A 173 -7.41 -12.20 5.97
CA GLY A 173 -7.61 -11.75 7.35
C GLY A 173 -8.91 -12.28 7.97
N TYR A 174 -10.01 -12.28 7.20
CA TYR A 174 -11.32 -12.77 7.63
C TYR A 174 -11.30 -14.26 8.03
N PHE A 175 -10.69 -15.11 7.22
CA PHE A 175 -10.63 -16.54 7.49
C PHE A 175 -9.55 -16.90 8.53
N PHE A 176 -8.38 -16.32 8.42
CA PHE A 176 -7.23 -16.67 9.27
C PHE A 176 -7.21 -15.92 10.61
N GLY A 177 -7.75 -14.69 10.66
CA GLY A 177 -7.79 -13.88 11.87
C GLY A 177 -8.62 -14.55 13.00
N ASN A 178 -9.51 -15.47 12.67
CA ASN A 178 -10.32 -16.20 13.64
C ASN A 178 -9.66 -17.47 14.21
N ILE A 179 -8.53 -17.90 13.65
CA ILE A 179 -7.80 -19.07 14.16
C ILE A 179 -7.21 -18.71 15.53
N PRO A 180 -7.43 -19.51 16.60
CA PRO A 180 -6.95 -19.21 17.94
C PRO A 180 -5.43 -18.96 18.00
N TRP A 181 -4.66 -19.71 17.24
CA TRP A 181 -3.20 -19.52 17.14
C TRP A 181 -2.85 -18.17 16.51
N VAL A 182 -3.57 -17.75 15.49
CA VAL A 182 -3.34 -16.43 14.82
C VAL A 182 -3.71 -15.30 15.77
N LYS A 183 -4.82 -15.42 16.51
CA LYS A 183 -5.22 -14.41 17.52
C LYS A 183 -4.15 -14.23 18.60
N LEU A 184 -3.56 -15.32 19.08
CA LEU A 184 -2.50 -15.27 20.09
C LEU A 184 -1.18 -14.69 19.58
N HIS A 185 -0.97 -14.64 18.26
CA HIS A 185 0.27 -14.16 17.62
C HIS A 185 0.01 -13.02 16.63
N LEU A 186 -1.14 -12.36 16.72
CA LEU A 186 -1.53 -11.28 15.79
C LEU A 186 -0.50 -10.16 15.76
N ASP A 187 0.02 -9.77 16.94
CA ASP A 187 1.12 -8.84 17.10
C ASP A 187 2.35 -9.23 16.28
N LYS A 188 2.79 -10.48 16.38
CA LYS A 188 3.96 -11.00 15.66
C LYS A 188 3.73 -11.07 14.15
N ILE A 189 2.51 -11.43 13.74
CA ILE A 189 2.12 -11.50 12.32
C ILE A 189 2.14 -10.10 11.71
N ILE A 190 1.55 -9.11 12.39
CA ILE A 190 1.57 -7.71 11.96
C ILE A 190 3.01 -7.22 11.83
N TRP A 191 3.85 -7.48 12.85
CA TRP A 191 5.26 -7.14 12.79
C TRP A 191 5.99 -7.80 11.62
N ALA A 192 5.76 -9.09 11.39
CA ALA A 192 6.35 -9.80 10.26
C ALA A 192 5.93 -9.17 8.93
N MET A 193 4.66 -8.79 8.77
CA MET A 193 4.14 -8.14 7.57
C MET A 193 4.73 -6.74 7.33
N ILE A 194 5.15 -6.03 8.37
CA ILE A 194 5.81 -4.71 8.26
C ILE A 194 7.32 -4.86 8.03
N VAL A 195 7.96 -5.70 8.86
CA VAL A 195 9.43 -5.79 8.92
C VAL A 195 10.00 -6.59 7.74
N ILE A 196 9.35 -7.70 7.33
CA ILE A 196 9.89 -8.55 6.27
C ILE A 196 10.02 -7.81 4.94
N PRO A 197 9.00 -7.11 4.42
CA PRO A 197 9.14 -6.31 3.21
C PRO A 197 10.19 -5.20 3.35
N GLY A 198 10.24 -4.52 4.50
CA GLY A 198 11.24 -3.50 4.80
C GLY A 198 12.68 -4.02 4.76
N LEU A 199 12.92 -5.19 5.37
CA LEU A 199 14.22 -5.86 5.34
C LEU A 199 14.61 -6.34 3.93
N LEU A 200 13.67 -6.90 3.18
CA LEU A 200 13.93 -7.35 1.80
C LEU A 200 14.36 -6.18 0.92
N VAL A 201 13.74 -5.04 1.09
CA VAL A 201 14.11 -3.81 0.37
C VAL A 201 15.49 -3.32 0.80
N MET A 202 15.75 -3.25 2.10
CA MET A 202 17.05 -2.82 2.64
C MET A 202 18.19 -3.75 2.16
N LEU A 203 17.95 -5.06 2.15
CA LEU A 203 18.89 -6.05 1.63
C LEU A 203 19.10 -5.92 0.13
N SER A 204 18.05 -5.64 -0.65
CA SER A 204 18.17 -5.43 -2.10
C SER A 204 18.95 -4.15 -2.42
N ALA A 205 18.70 -3.07 -1.70
CA ALA A 205 19.43 -1.82 -1.82
C ALA A 205 20.91 -1.99 -1.45
N TRP A 206 21.20 -2.70 -0.36
CA TRP A 206 22.57 -2.98 0.06
C TRP A 206 23.34 -3.87 -0.94
N ARG A 207 22.68 -4.89 -1.51
CA ARG A 207 23.28 -5.72 -2.57
C ARG A 207 23.55 -4.93 -3.85
N SER A 208 22.67 -4.00 -4.21
CA SER A 208 22.88 -3.16 -5.40
C SER A 208 24.02 -2.16 -5.20
N SER A 209 24.17 -1.60 -4.00
CA SER A 209 25.25 -0.66 -3.69
C SER A 209 26.64 -1.35 -3.68
N ARG A 210 26.72 -2.61 -3.26
CA ARG A 210 27.96 -3.40 -3.33
C ARG A 210 28.36 -3.80 -4.76
N ARG A 211 27.37 -3.94 -5.67
CA ARG A 211 27.66 -4.21 -7.09
C ARG A 211 28.08 -2.96 -7.87
N ALA A 212 27.71 -1.78 -7.39
CA ALA A 212 28.08 -0.51 -8.00
C ALA A 212 29.48 -0.03 -7.62
N ASN A 213 30.13 -0.65 -6.63
CA ASN A 213 31.48 -0.32 -6.20
C ASN A 213 32.33 -1.62 -6.13
N PRO A 214 32.78 -2.19 -7.27
CA PRO A 214 33.79 -3.23 -7.24
C PRO A 214 35.06 -2.58 -6.65
N ALA A 215 35.57 -3.17 -5.57
CA ALA A 215 36.83 -2.75 -4.96
C ALA A 215 37.96 -2.74 -6.02
N PRO A 216 38.93 -1.79 -5.92
CA PRO A 216 40.01 -1.64 -6.88
C PRO A 216 40.91 -2.87 -6.96
#